data_50146d170d6127bec177e7641e5cb691
#
_entry.id   50146d170d6127bec177e7641e5cb691
#
_cell.length_a   1.000
_cell.length_b   1.000
_cell.length_c   1.000
_cell.angle_alpha   90.00
_cell.angle_beta   90.00
_cell.angle_gamma   90.00
#
_symmetry.space_group_name_H-M   'P 1'
#
loop_
_entity.id
_entity.type
_entity.pdbx_description
1 polymer ?
#
loop_
_entity_poly.entity_id
_entity_poly.type
_entity_poly.pdbx_seq_one_letter_code
_entity_poly.pdbx_strand_id
1 'polypeptide(L)'
;MKHFALAAVMALSFGGAALAGEQYVDETGFAVSGYDVVAYRALPQAPVGHAQPAAVPGQADITATHNGATFAFASEENRAAFLEDPDYYLPQYDGHCAYGVAKGGKVPGNPNLWRIVDDKLYLNITKNVVGFWEEDIPGNLNLSQGNWPSLDPQPASTRTIPDFSSPAPEKG
;
A
#
# COMPACT_ATOMS: atom_id res chain seq x y z
N MET A 1 -37.52 54.89 11.38
CA MET A 1 -36.93 53.65 11.92
C MET A 1 -36.53 52.78 10.72
N LYS A 2 -35.23 52.66 10.44
CA LYS A 2 -34.69 51.94 9.30
C LYS A 2 -34.13 50.57 9.82
N HIS A 3 -34.75 49.45 9.44
CA HIS A 3 -34.29 48.13 9.77
C HIS A 3 -33.19 47.72 8.79
N PHE A 4 -31.99 47.54 9.25
CA PHE A 4 -30.91 46.88 8.53
C PHE A 4 -31.01 45.38 8.74
N ALA A 5 -31.31 44.64 7.69
CA ALA A 5 -31.22 43.20 7.68
C ALA A 5 -29.77 42.79 7.41
N LEU A 6 -29.14 42.14 8.37
CA LEU A 6 -27.79 41.58 8.25
C LEU A 6 -27.93 40.20 7.59
N ALA A 7 -27.56 40.09 6.33
CA ALA A 7 -27.47 38.81 5.64
C ALA A 7 -26.17 38.08 6.05
N ALA A 8 -26.29 37.00 6.80
CA ALA A 8 -25.18 36.12 7.11
C ALA A 8 -24.88 35.23 5.87
N VAL A 9 -23.75 35.48 5.22
CA VAL A 9 -23.23 34.58 4.18
C VAL A 9 -22.55 33.40 4.87
N MET A 10 -23.21 32.24 4.86
CA MET A 10 -22.57 30.97 5.21
C MET A 10 -21.64 30.56 4.07
N ALA A 11 -20.33 30.69 4.29
CA ALA A 11 -19.32 30.09 3.43
C ALA A 11 -19.34 28.56 3.66
N LEU A 12 -19.89 27.79 2.72
CA LEU A 12 -19.70 26.35 2.66
C LEU A 12 -18.24 26.10 2.25
N SER A 13 -17.39 25.79 3.23
CA SER A 13 -16.10 25.19 2.96
C SER A 13 -16.32 23.77 2.45
N PHE A 14 -16.21 23.59 1.14
CA PHE A 14 -16.00 22.27 0.54
C PHE A 14 -14.60 21.81 0.99
N GLY A 15 -14.55 21.07 2.07
CA GLY A 15 -13.38 20.24 2.39
C GLY A 15 -13.26 19.22 1.27
N GLY A 16 -12.37 19.46 0.30
CA GLY A 16 -12.00 18.42 -0.67
C GLY A 16 -11.46 17.25 0.11
N ALA A 17 -12.15 16.11 0.09
CA ALA A 17 -11.54 14.85 0.51
C ALA A 17 -10.31 14.68 -0.36
N ALA A 18 -9.12 14.63 0.26
CA ALA A 18 -7.93 14.17 -0.44
C ALA A 18 -8.26 12.75 -0.93
N LEU A 19 -8.32 12.58 -2.25
CA LEU A 19 -8.46 11.25 -2.82
C LEU A 19 -7.19 10.50 -2.42
N ALA A 20 -7.35 9.36 -1.77
CA ALA A 20 -6.25 8.44 -1.57
C ALA A 20 -5.61 8.10 -2.91
N GLY A 21 -4.30 7.91 -2.95
CA GLY A 21 -3.59 7.53 -4.16
C GLY A 21 -4.10 6.22 -4.75
N GLU A 22 -3.76 6.00 -6.01
CA GLU A 22 -4.16 4.78 -6.72
C GLU A 22 -3.27 3.61 -6.27
N GLN A 23 -3.93 2.55 -5.75
CA GLN A 23 -3.26 1.31 -5.35
C GLN A 23 -2.62 0.61 -6.56
N TYR A 24 -1.43 0.05 -6.37
CA TYR A 24 -0.86 -0.84 -7.39
C TYR A 24 -1.68 -2.13 -7.46
N VAL A 25 -2.21 -2.40 -8.64
CA VAL A 25 -2.94 -3.61 -9.01
C VAL A 25 -2.24 -4.20 -10.22
N ASP A 26 -1.87 -5.47 -10.16
CA ASP A 26 -1.25 -6.19 -11.27
C ASP A 26 -2.26 -6.95 -12.12
N GLU A 27 -1.76 -7.83 -12.99
CA GLU A 27 -2.56 -8.67 -13.90
C GLU A 27 -3.53 -9.62 -13.18
N THR A 28 -3.31 -9.92 -11.89
CA THR A 28 -4.27 -10.72 -11.11
C THR A 28 -5.59 -9.98 -10.86
N GLY A 29 -5.62 -8.66 -11.04
CA GLY A 29 -6.75 -7.80 -10.73
C GLY A 29 -6.90 -7.47 -9.24
N PHE A 30 -5.94 -7.91 -8.40
CA PHE A 30 -5.91 -7.63 -6.97
C PHE A 30 -4.79 -6.66 -6.60
N ALA A 31 -5.02 -5.84 -5.58
CA ALA A 31 -3.95 -5.13 -4.90
C ALA A 31 -2.98 -6.14 -4.23
N VAL A 32 -1.71 -5.75 -4.11
CA VAL A 32 -0.66 -6.60 -3.53
C VAL A 32 -0.60 -7.98 -4.19
N SER A 33 -0.88 -8.05 -5.52
CA SER A 33 -0.86 -9.28 -6.30
C SER A 33 -1.69 -10.42 -5.69
N GLY A 34 -2.78 -10.10 -5.00
CA GLY A 34 -3.67 -11.06 -4.36
C GLY A 34 -3.14 -11.71 -3.07
N TYR A 35 -2.08 -11.16 -2.47
CA TYR A 35 -1.61 -11.61 -1.16
C TYR A 35 -2.36 -10.92 -0.01
N ASP A 36 -2.52 -11.65 1.08
CA ASP A 36 -3.24 -11.21 2.28
C ASP A 36 -2.42 -10.20 3.09
N VAL A 37 -2.86 -8.95 3.09
CA VAL A 37 -2.17 -7.86 3.79
C VAL A 37 -2.20 -7.98 5.32
N VAL A 38 -3.18 -8.71 5.88
CA VAL A 38 -3.29 -8.95 7.33
C VAL A 38 -2.27 -9.99 7.78
N ALA A 39 -2.06 -11.01 6.95
CA ALA A 39 -1.21 -12.16 7.30
C ALA A 39 0.24 -11.77 7.61
N TYR A 40 0.77 -10.67 7.05
CA TYR A 40 2.14 -10.21 7.35
C TYR A 40 2.39 -10.01 8.84
N ARG A 41 1.37 -9.61 9.60
CA ARG A 41 1.50 -9.36 11.05
C ARG A 41 1.77 -10.62 11.88
N ALA A 42 1.43 -11.79 11.35
CA ALA A 42 1.65 -13.07 11.98
C ALA A 42 2.95 -13.78 11.51
N LEU A 43 3.60 -13.26 10.46
CA LEU A 43 4.81 -13.86 9.94
C LEU A 43 6.04 -13.49 10.81
N PRO A 44 6.96 -14.44 11.08
CA PRO A 44 8.20 -14.15 11.81
C PRO A 44 9.13 -13.32 10.93
N GLN A 45 9.25 -12.03 11.23
CA GLN A 45 10.12 -11.14 10.46
C GLN A 45 11.60 -11.51 10.65
N ALA A 46 12.31 -11.75 9.55
CA ALA A 46 13.74 -12.01 9.56
C ALA A 46 14.55 -10.72 9.84
N PRO A 47 15.76 -10.83 10.41
CA PRO A 47 16.67 -9.68 10.58
C PRO A 47 17.01 -8.98 9.26
N VAL A 48 17.47 -7.73 9.35
CA VAL A 48 18.01 -6.98 8.20
C VAL A 48 19.13 -7.78 7.52
N GLY A 49 19.15 -7.79 6.21
CA GLY A 49 20.10 -8.57 5.40
C GLY A 49 19.69 -10.02 5.16
N HIS A 50 18.55 -10.46 5.68
CA HIS A 50 18.05 -11.82 5.49
C HIS A 50 16.71 -11.80 4.75
N ALA A 51 16.48 -12.85 3.94
CA ALA A 51 15.21 -13.01 3.22
C ALA A 51 14.04 -13.17 4.20
N GLN A 52 12.95 -12.48 3.91
CA GLN A 52 11.71 -12.63 4.65
C GLN A 52 11.01 -13.96 4.29
N PRO A 53 10.22 -14.53 5.20
CA PRO A 53 9.32 -15.62 4.83
C PRO A 53 8.37 -15.19 3.71
N ALA A 54 7.95 -16.16 2.89
CA ALA A 54 6.99 -15.90 1.82
C ALA A 54 5.69 -15.31 2.39
N ALA A 55 5.14 -14.34 1.69
CA ALA A 55 3.83 -13.79 1.99
C ALA A 55 2.74 -14.86 1.80
N VAL A 56 1.60 -14.67 2.44
CA VAL A 56 0.48 -15.62 2.39
C VAL A 56 -0.47 -15.21 1.26
N PRO A 57 -0.72 -16.08 0.26
CA PRO A 57 -1.72 -15.80 -0.77
C PRO A 57 -3.12 -15.71 -0.18
N GLY A 58 -3.93 -14.77 -0.70
CA GLY A 58 -5.36 -14.72 -0.44
C GLY A 58 -6.14 -15.70 -1.29
N GLN A 59 -7.45 -15.74 -1.09
CA GLN A 59 -8.42 -16.51 -1.84
C GLN A 59 -9.32 -15.56 -2.65
N ALA A 60 -9.65 -15.93 -3.89
CA ALA A 60 -10.40 -15.06 -4.81
C ALA A 60 -11.83 -14.75 -4.34
N ASP A 61 -12.41 -15.60 -3.50
CA ASP A 61 -13.76 -15.49 -2.95
C ASP A 61 -13.81 -14.79 -1.58
N ILE A 62 -12.65 -14.55 -0.93
CA ILE A 62 -12.55 -13.85 0.34
C ILE A 62 -11.93 -12.47 0.10
N THR A 63 -12.76 -11.50 -0.23
CA THR A 63 -12.28 -10.19 -0.70
C THR A 63 -12.92 -9.00 0.02
N ALA A 64 -12.24 -7.87 -0.04
CA ALA A 64 -12.79 -6.56 0.31
C ALA A 64 -12.26 -5.50 -0.66
N THR A 65 -13.07 -4.45 -0.90
CA THR A 65 -12.65 -3.30 -1.69
C THR A 65 -12.32 -2.13 -0.78
N HIS A 66 -11.16 -1.52 -0.98
CA HIS A 66 -10.74 -0.33 -0.25
C HIS A 66 -9.95 0.59 -1.20
N ASN A 67 -10.19 1.90 -1.15
CA ASN A 67 -9.58 2.91 -2.02
C ASN A 67 -9.61 2.52 -3.51
N GLY A 68 -10.73 1.95 -3.98
CA GLY A 68 -10.92 1.57 -5.39
C GLY A 68 -10.23 0.27 -5.81
N ALA A 69 -9.44 -0.37 -4.97
CA ALA A 69 -8.78 -1.64 -5.26
C ALA A 69 -9.41 -2.81 -4.49
N THR A 70 -9.31 -4.01 -5.05
CA THR A 70 -9.79 -5.25 -4.42
C THR A 70 -8.61 -5.96 -3.76
N PHE A 71 -8.76 -6.32 -2.49
CA PHE A 71 -7.81 -7.09 -1.69
C PHE A 71 -8.35 -8.51 -1.49
N ALA A 72 -7.47 -9.50 -1.52
CA ALA A 72 -7.80 -10.89 -1.24
C ALA A 72 -7.21 -11.33 0.11
N PHE A 73 -7.92 -12.17 0.84
CA PHE A 73 -7.54 -12.61 2.19
C PHE A 73 -7.49 -14.12 2.28
N ALA A 74 -6.62 -14.64 3.13
CA ALA A 74 -6.48 -16.08 3.35
C ALA A 74 -7.64 -16.67 4.18
N SER A 75 -8.34 -15.82 4.96
CA SER A 75 -9.47 -16.23 5.79
C SER A 75 -10.47 -15.09 5.97
N GLU A 76 -11.69 -15.46 6.39
CA GLU A 76 -12.74 -14.48 6.74
C GLU A 76 -12.37 -13.66 7.99
N GLU A 77 -11.60 -14.24 8.92
CA GLU A 77 -11.08 -13.52 10.09
C GLU A 77 -10.13 -12.40 9.67
N ASN A 78 -9.22 -12.65 8.72
CA ASN A 78 -8.31 -11.64 8.21
C ASN A 78 -9.07 -10.56 7.44
N ARG A 79 -10.07 -10.95 6.63
CA ARG A 79 -10.95 -9.98 5.96
C ARG A 79 -11.67 -9.08 6.97
N ALA A 80 -12.22 -9.67 8.03
CA ALA A 80 -12.91 -8.92 9.08
C ALA A 80 -11.95 -7.95 9.79
N ALA A 81 -10.74 -8.39 10.15
CA ALA A 81 -9.72 -7.54 10.76
C ALA A 81 -9.31 -6.37 9.85
N PHE A 82 -9.16 -6.62 8.56
CA PHE A 82 -8.89 -5.57 7.58
C PHE A 82 -10.01 -4.53 7.52
N LEU A 83 -11.27 -4.97 7.54
CA LEU A 83 -12.43 -4.06 7.47
C LEU A 83 -12.59 -3.19 8.73
N GLU A 84 -12.07 -3.63 9.89
CA GLU A 84 -12.06 -2.84 11.13
C GLU A 84 -11.03 -1.69 11.07
N ASP A 85 -9.84 -1.92 10.52
CA ASP A 85 -8.78 -0.92 10.42
C ASP A 85 -7.91 -1.15 9.16
N PRO A 86 -8.40 -0.78 7.96
CA PRO A 86 -7.64 -0.98 6.72
C PRO A 86 -6.28 -0.32 6.74
N ASP A 87 -6.19 0.91 7.27
CA ASP A 87 -4.97 1.72 7.24
C ASP A 87 -3.81 1.08 8.02
N TYR A 88 -4.12 0.29 9.05
CA TYR A 88 -3.13 -0.46 9.81
C TYR A 88 -2.48 -1.58 8.99
N TYR A 89 -3.23 -2.20 8.07
CA TYR A 89 -2.76 -3.37 7.31
C TYR A 89 -2.21 -3.02 5.92
N LEU A 90 -2.62 -1.89 5.36
CA LEU A 90 -2.19 -1.49 4.02
C LEU A 90 -0.67 -1.33 3.93
N PRO A 91 -0.04 -1.79 2.84
CA PRO A 91 1.33 -1.42 2.56
C PRO A 91 1.43 0.08 2.31
N GLN A 92 2.50 0.67 2.79
CA GLN A 92 2.77 2.08 2.54
C GLN A 92 2.96 2.33 1.04
N TYR A 93 2.73 3.56 0.64
CA TYR A 93 2.90 4.00 -0.76
C TYR A 93 2.01 3.25 -1.75
N ASP A 94 0.77 2.91 -1.33
CA ASP A 94 -0.22 2.24 -2.17
C ASP A 94 0.29 0.93 -2.82
N GLY A 95 1.11 0.18 -2.10
CA GLY A 95 1.70 -1.05 -2.60
C GLY A 95 2.89 -0.86 -3.56
N HIS A 96 3.38 0.37 -3.74
CA HIS A 96 4.59 0.64 -4.51
C HIS A 96 5.86 0.39 -3.69
N CYS A 97 6.97 0.17 -4.41
CA CYS A 97 8.29 -0.09 -3.84
C CYS A 97 8.80 1.09 -3.01
N ALA A 98 9.09 0.86 -1.73
CA ALA A 98 9.56 1.90 -0.81
C ALA A 98 10.86 2.56 -1.27
N TYR A 99 11.83 1.78 -1.78
CA TYR A 99 13.06 2.35 -2.34
C TYR A 99 12.80 3.13 -3.63
N GLY A 100 11.85 2.66 -4.47
CA GLY A 100 11.43 3.39 -5.66
C GLY A 100 10.89 4.78 -5.30
N VAL A 101 10.06 4.86 -4.28
CA VAL A 101 9.53 6.15 -3.75
C VAL A 101 10.66 7.01 -3.18
N ALA A 102 11.63 6.44 -2.45
CA ALA A 102 12.82 7.16 -1.98
C ALA A 102 13.65 7.75 -3.14
N LYS A 103 13.60 7.15 -4.31
CA LYS A 103 14.25 7.62 -5.55
C LYS A 103 13.34 8.48 -6.45
N GLY A 104 12.15 8.83 -5.98
CA GLY A 104 11.23 9.75 -6.67
C GLY A 104 10.37 9.11 -7.76
N GLY A 105 10.09 7.81 -7.69
CA GLY A 105 9.25 7.12 -8.67
C GLY A 105 8.31 6.08 -8.08
N LYS A 106 7.18 5.84 -8.77
CA LYS A 106 6.26 4.73 -8.51
C LYS A 106 6.67 3.52 -9.34
N VAL A 107 7.12 2.46 -8.69
CA VAL A 107 7.34 1.13 -9.28
C VAL A 107 6.67 0.09 -8.41
N PRO A 108 6.27 -1.09 -8.93
CA PRO A 108 5.52 -2.06 -8.14
C PRO A 108 6.30 -2.59 -6.94
N GLY A 109 5.59 -2.93 -5.87
CA GLY A 109 6.12 -3.67 -4.75
C GLY A 109 5.86 -5.16 -4.90
N ASN A 110 6.90 -5.99 -4.68
CA ASN A 110 6.77 -7.44 -4.66
C ASN A 110 6.28 -7.90 -3.28
N PRO A 111 5.16 -8.63 -3.17
CA PRO A 111 4.61 -9.08 -1.88
C PRO A 111 5.59 -9.91 -1.03
N ASN A 112 6.50 -10.65 -1.67
CA ASN A 112 7.49 -11.47 -0.97
C ASN A 112 8.75 -10.72 -0.52
N LEU A 113 8.86 -9.43 -0.86
CA LEU A 113 10.00 -8.58 -0.52
C LEU A 113 9.54 -7.46 0.43
N TRP A 114 9.12 -7.87 1.61
CA TRP A 114 8.44 -7.05 2.59
C TRP A 114 9.26 -6.82 3.86
N ARG A 115 8.92 -5.77 4.58
CA ARG A 115 9.38 -5.52 5.95
C ARG A 115 8.38 -4.64 6.69
N ILE A 116 8.21 -4.91 7.98
CA ILE A 116 7.48 -4.03 8.89
C ILE A 116 8.50 -3.18 9.65
N VAL A 117 8.34 -1.86 9.59
CA VAL A 117 9.15 -0.89 10.33
C VAL A 117 8.18 0.08 11.01
N ASP A 118 8.31 0.26 12.32
CA ASP A 118 7.42 1.13 13.11
C ASP A 118 5.93 0.87 12.82
N ASP A 119 5.54 -0.40 12.89
CA ASP A 119 4.18 -0.91 12.61
C ASP A 119 3.65 -0.62 11.20
N LYS A 120 4.49 -0.27 10.25
CA LYS A 120 4.11 -0.01 8.86
C LYS A 120 4.71 -1.06 7.93
N LEU A 121 3.86 -1.58 7.03
CA LEU A 121 4.27 -2.56 6.02
C LEU A 121 4.88 -1.85 4.81
N TYR A 122 6.08 -2.24 4.43
CA TYR A 122 6.79 -1.76 3.24
C TYR A 122 7.10 -2.91 2.30
N LEU A 123 6.95 -2.66 1.00
CA LEU A 123 7.31 -3.60 -0.06
C LEU A 123 8.47 -3.04 -0.88
N ASN A 124 9.29 -3.92 -1.45
CA ASN A 124 10.32 -3.56 -2.40
C ASN A 124 10.18 -4.40 -3.68
N ILE A 125 10.81 -4.00 -4.80
CA ILE A 125 10.54 -4.61 -6.10
C ILE A 125 11.42 -5.84 -6.42
N THR A 126 12.71 -5.81 -6.05
CA THR A 126 13.68 -6.89 -6.30
C THR A 126 14.57 -7.11 -5.08
N LYS A 127 15.22 -8.29 -5.01
CA LYS A 127 16.17 -8.61 -3.93
C LYS A 127 17.32 -7.61 -3.81
N ASN A 128 17.85 -7.15 -4.95
CA ASN A 128 18.94 -6.16 -4.95
C ASN A 128 18.44 -4.82 -4.37
N VAL A 129 17.21 -4.43 -4.71
CA VAL A 129 16.59 -3.20 -4.19
C VAL A 129 16.32 -3.31 -2.69
N VAL A 130 15.95 -4.49 -2.17
CA VAL A 130 15.88 -4.74 -0.72
C VAL A 130 17.22 -4.44 -0.06
N GLY A 131 18.34 -4.95 -0.63
CA GLY A 131 19.68 -4.70 -0.11
C GLY A 131 19.99 -3.20 -0.03
N PHE A 132 19.78 -2.46 -1.09
CA PHE A 132 20.00 -1.00 -1.12
C PHE A 132 19.10 -0.25 -0.14
N TRP A 133 17.86 -0.68 0.02
CA TRP A 133 16.93 -0.06 0.98
C TRP A 133 17.33 -0.36 2.43
N GLU A 134 17.81 -1.56 2.71
CA GLU A 134 18.22 -2.00 4.03
C GLU A 134 19.58 -1.44 4.49
N GLU A 135 20.42 -0.92 3.58
CA GLU A 135 21.66 -0.22 3.94
C GLU A 135 21.41 1.00 4.83
N ASP A 136 20.29 1.72 4.60
CA ASP A 136 19.89 2.88 5.41
C ASP A 136 18.35 3.01 5.40
N ILE A 137 17.67 2.18 6.16
CA ILE A 137 16.20 2.22 6.27
C ILE A 137 15.69 3.60 6.73
N PRO A 138 16.21 4.21 7.82
CA PRO A 138 15.74 5.51 8.26
C PRO A 138 15.91 6.62 7.22
N GLY A 139 17.08 6.67 6.56
CA GLY A 139 17.35 7.65 5.51
C GLY A 139 16.44 7.46 4.29
N ASN A 140 16.26 6.22 3.84
CA ASN A 140 15.36 5.91 2.73
C ASN A 140 13.89 6.22 3.06
N LEU A 141 13.43 5.97 4.28
CA LEU A 141 12.08 6.33 4.72
C LEU A 141 11.88 7.85 4.78
N ASN A 142 12.87 8.59 5.26
CA ASN A 142 12.83 10.06 5.26
C ASN A 142 12.71 10.62 3.82
N LEU A 143 13.49 10.08 2.88
CA LEU A 143 13.39 10.44 1.45
C LEU A 143 12.02 10.10 0.88
N SER A 144 11.50 8.90 1.17
CA SER A 144 10.18 8.47 0.70
C SER A 144 9.07 9.37 1.23
N GLN A 145 9.09 9.74 2.50
CA GLN A 145 8.12 10.67 3.11
C GLN A 145 8.17 12.05 2.46
N GLY A 146 9.36 12.54 2.10
CA GLY A 146 9.54 13.80 1.38
C GLY A 146 9.02 13.77 -0.05
N ASN A 147 9.18 12.65 -0.74
CA ASN A 147 8.77 12.50 -2.14
C ASN A 147 7.28 12.15 -2.30
N TRP A 148 6.71 11.41 -1.35
CA TRP A 148 5.37 10.83 -1.47
C TRP A 148 4.27 11.85 -1.76
N PRO A 149 4.19 13.03 -1.12
CA PRO A 149 3.14 14.01 -1.41
C PRO A 149 3.04 14.42 -2.89
N SER A 150 4.15 14.34 -3.63
CA SER A 150 4.18 14.65 -5.08
C SER A 150 3.91 13.42 -5.96
N LEU A 151 4.11 12.22 -5.44
CA LEU A 151 3.91 10.96 -6.14
C LEU A 151 2.49 10.42 -5.94
N ASP A 152 1.94 10.55 -4.74
CA ASP A 152 0.63 10.02 -4.35
C ASP A 152 -0.47 10.33 -5.38
N PRO A 153 -0.68 11.57 -5.84
CA PRO A 153 -1.72 11.89 -6.81
C PRO A 153 -1.43 11.40 -8.23
N GLN A 154 -0.25 10.84 -8.50
CA GLN A 154 0.07 10.30 -9.80
C GLN A 154 -0.56 8.90 -9.99
N PRO A 155 -0.86 8.48 -11.24
CA PRO A 155 -1.35 7.13 -11.52
C PRO A 155 -0.45 6.04 -10.93
N ALA A 156 -1.04 4.91 -10.58
CA ALA A 156 -0.29 3.73 -10.17
C ALA A 156 0.68 3.27 -11.27
N SER A 157 1.73 2.53 -10.88
CA SER A 157 2.66 1.95 -11.83
C SER A 157 1.95 0.96 -12.77
N THR A 158 2.26 1.03 -14.06
CA THR A 158 1.82 0.05 -15.05
C THR A 158 2.88 -1.01 -15.34
N ARG A 159 4.00 -1.00 -14.59
CA ARG A 159 5.08 -1.98 -14.74
C ARG A 159 4.70 -3.30 -14.08
N THR A 160 5.27 -4.39 -14.58
CA THR A 160 5.20 -5.70 -13.93
C THR A 160 6.34 -5.86 -12.91
N ILE A 161 6.14 -6.77 -11.96
CA ILE A 161 7.18 -7.16 -11.00
C ILE A 161 8.14 -8.12 -11.70
N PRO A 162 9.45 -7.82 -11.78
CA PRO A 162 10.41 -8.71 -12.44
C PRO A 162 10.52 -10.07 -11.75
N ASP A 163 10.64 -11.14 -12.54
CA ASP A 163 10.85 -12.52 -12.06
C ASP A 163 9.86 -12.95 -10.96
N PHE A 164 8.63 -12.48 -11.07
CA PHE A 164 7.56 -12.75 -10.12
C PHE A 164 6.34 -13.32 -10.84
N SER A 165 5.77 -14.37 -10.24
CA SER A 165 4.48 -14.92 -10.62
C SER A 165 3.68 -15.12 -9.35
N SER A 166 2.50 -14.55 -9.28
CA SER A 166 1.63 -14.72 -8.12
C SER A 166 1.02 -16.12 -8.13
N PRO A 167 1.08 -16.85 -7.01
CA PRO A 167 0.27 -18.05 -6.82
C PRO A 167 -1.19 -17.72 -6.43
N ALA A 168 -1.49 -16.44 -6.17
CA ALA A 168 -2.86 -16.03 -5.89
C ALA A 168 -3.75 -16.23 -7.11
N PRO A 169 -5.02 -16.60 -6.93
CA PRO A 169 -5.94 -16.73 -8.03
C PRO A 169 -6.21 -15.39 -8.69
N GLU A 170 -6.38 -15.41 -10.01
CA GLU A 170 -6.82 -14.23 -10.75
C GLU A 170 -8.27 -13.86 -10.37
N LYS A 171 -8.55 -12.58 -10.40
CA LYS A 171 -9.90 -12.08 -10.20
C LYS A 171 -10.74 -12.44 -11.43
N GLY A 172 -11.75 -13.28 -11.23
CA GLY A 172 -12.72 -13.66 -12.27
C GLY A 172 -13.62 -12.50 -12.74
#